data_4fd7466bf596e27a1f2d596cf4a1b84e
#
_entry.id   4fd7466bf596e27a1f2d596cf4a1b84e
#
_cell.length_a   1.000
_cell.length_b   1.000
_cell.length_c   1.000
_cell.angle_alpha   90.00
_cell.angle_beta   90.00
_cell.angle_gamma   90.00
#
_symmetry.space_group_name_H-M   'P 1'
#
loop_
_entity.id
_entity.type
_entity.pdbx_description
1 polymer ?
#
loop_
_entity_poly.entity_id
_entity_poly.type
_entity_poly.pdbx_seq_one_letter_code
_entity_poly.pdbx_strand_id
1 'polypeptide(L)'
;MGVKRWLHDEIGGFDEFMPALEDTDYCWRIQRAGHAFVFVPDAVVHIRHRHDLGSIFRQGISYGLHNVLIYKKYRPLGMPRLGWTPGAARWLKLLLKTPLMLWTRDGRARWAWQLGWRIGRLKGCCKYRVLAP
;
A
#
# COMPACT_ATOMS: atom_id res chain seq x y z
N MET A 1 -9.80 1.78 13.03
CA MET A 1 -8.75 1.89 14.06
C MET A 1 -9.19 2.91 15.09
N GLY A 2 -9.04 2.63 16.39
CA GLY A 2 -9.24 3.58 17.49
C GLY A 2 -7.90 3.88 18.16
N VAL A 3 -7.64 5.14 18.49
CA VAL A 3 -6.40 5.59 19.14
C VAL A 3 -6.76 6.51 20.28
N LYS A 4 -6.08 6.40 21.40
CA LYS A 4 -6.25 7.34 22.52
C LYS A 4 -5.74 8.72 22.12
N ARG A 5 -6.46 9.78 22.52
CA ARG A 5 -6.17 11.15 22.12
C ARG A 5 -4.73 11.57 22.49
N TRP A 6 -4.29 11.29 23.71
CA TRP A 6 -2.95 11.61 24.15
C TRP A 6 -1.86 11.00 23.25
N LEU A 7 -2.08 9.74 22.79
CA LEU A 7 -1.14 9.07 21.88
C LEU A 7 -1.17 9.71 20.48
N HIS A 8 -2.35 10.13 20.01
CA HIS A 8 -2.47 10.87 18.76
C HIS A 8 -1.65 12.18 18.81
N ASP A 9 -1.79 12.90 19.90
CA ASP A 9 -1.08 14.17 20.12
C ASP A 9 0.44 13.95 20.24
N GLU A 10 0.88 12.91 20.97
CA GLU A 10 2.29 12.51 21.10
C GLU A 10 2.94 12.18 19.75
N ILE A 11 2.26 11.41 18.91
CA ILE A 11 2.76 10.96 17.59
C ILE A 11 2.68 12.09 16.55
N GLY A 12 1.94 13.16 16.81
CA GLY A 12 1.76 14.30 15.91
C GLY A 12 0.75 14.06 14.79
N GLY A 13 -0.23 13.18 15.02
CA GLY A 13 -1.33 12.95 14.05
C GLY A 13 -0.92 12.26 12.76
N PHE A 14 -1.76 12.38 11.74
CA PHE A 14 -1.49 11.88 10.38
C PHE A 14 -0.50 12.79 9.65
N ASP A 15 0.32 12.21 8.77
CA ASP A 15 1.22 12.96 7.90
C ASP A 15 0.43 13.52 6.72
N GLU A 16 0.14 14.82 6.74
CA GLU A 16 -0.67 15.51 5.71
C GLU A 16 0.01 15.54 4.33
N PHE A 17 1.32 15.30 4.26
CA PHE A 17 2.06 15.20 3.00
C PHE A 17 1.94 13.80 2.36
N MET A 18 1.22 12.88 2.98
CA MET A 18 0.96 11.53 2.45
C MET A 18 -0.47 11.41 1.92
N PRO A 19 -0.69 11.53 0.59
CA PRO A 19 -2.03 11.47 0.00
C PRO A 19 -2.67 10.07 0.02
N ALA A 20 -1.92 9.04 0.34
CA ALA A 20 -2.39 7.66 0.52
C ALA A 20 -1.40 6.90 1.41
N LEU A 21 -1.90 5.88 2.11
CA LEU A 21 -1.16 5.08 3.09
C LEU A 21 -0.73 5.89 4.34
N GLU A 22 -1.39 7.01 4.60
CA GLU A 22 -1.24 7.83 5.80
C GLU A 22 -1.56 7.03 7.07
N ASP A 23 -2.53 6.12 6.99
CA ASP A 23 -2.89 5.19 8.04
C ASP A 23 -1.78 4.19 8.35
N THR A 24 -1.13 3.68 7.32
CA THR A 24 0.01 2.75 7.46
C THR A 24 1.22 3.47 8.10
N ASP A 25 1.53 4.67 7.63
CA ASP A 25 2.59 5.50 8.21
C ASP A 25 2.31 5.79 9.69
N TYR A 26 1.10 6.20 10.00
CA TYR A 26 0.66 6.50 11.36
C TYR A 26 0.78 5.28 12.28
N CYS A 27 0.33 4.10 11.82
CA CYS A 27 0.50 2.86 12.56
C CYS A 27 1.97 2.54 12.83
N TRP A 28 2.84 2.70 11.84
CA TRP A 28 4.27 2.42 12.03
C TRP A 28 4.94 3.41 12.97
N ARG A 29 4.54 4.68 12.97
CA ARG A 29 5.05 5.66 13.95
C ARG A 29 4.66 5.29 15.37
N ILE A 30 3.41 4.87 15.60
CA ILE A 30 2.93 4.39 16.89
C ILE A 30 3.75 3.17 17.35
N GLN A 31 3.96 2.17 16.51
CA GLN A 31 4.75 0.99 16.86
C GLN A 31 6.22 1.33 17.18
N ARG A 32 6.80 2.24 16.42
CA ARG A 32 8.17 2.69 16.66
C ARG A 32 8.34 3.50 17.95
N ALA A 33 7.28 4.15 18.40
CA ALA A 33 7.23 4.79 19.72
C ALA A 33 7.06 3.78 20.88
N GLY A 34 7.00 2.47 20.56
CA GLY A 34 6.92 1.40 21.56
C GLY A 34 5.51 1.01 21.97
N HIS A 35 4.49 1.55 21.31
CA HIS A 35 3.10 1.21 21.63
C HIS A 35 2.62 -0.01 20.83
N ALA A 36 1.94 -0.92 21.53
CA ALA A 36 1.39 -2.13 20.94
C ALA A 36 0.01 -1.89 20.32
N PHE A 37 -0.29 -2.65 19.25
CA PHE A 37 -1.64 -2.76 18.71
C PHE A 37 -2.37 -3.94 19.32
N VAL A 38 -3.64 -3.72 19.64
CA VAL A 38 -4.55 -4.78 20.12
C VAL A 38 -5.62 -5.00 19.07
N PHE A 39 -5.84 -6.26 18.70
CA PHE A 39 -6.95 -6.63 17.84
C PHE A 39 -8.25 -6.65 18.66
N VAL A 40 -9.26 -5.91 18.21
CA VAL A 40 -10.59 -5.85 18.85
C VAL A 40 -11.61 -6.44 17.88
N PRO A 41 -12.08 -7.68 18.10
CA PRO A 41 -12.99 -8.38 17.18
C PRO A 41 -14.31 -7.63 16.94
N ASP A 42 -14.80 -6.94 17.96
CA ASP A 42 -16.10 -6.23 17.91
C ASP A 42 -15.99 -4.86 17.22
N ALA A 43 -14.79 -4.40 16.90
CA ALA A 43 -14.57 -3.15 16.16
C ALA A 43 -14.76 -3.37 14.66
N VAL A 44 -16.00 -3.47 14.22
CA VAL A 44 -16.37 -3.74 12.83
C VAL A 44 -16.47 -2.45 12.04
N VAL A 45 -15.83 -2.39 10.88
CA VAL A 45 -15.88 -1.28 9.92
C VAL A 45 -16.44 -1.78 8.59
N HIS A 46 -17.51 -1.15 8.10
CA HIS A 46 -18.09 -1.45 6.80
C HIS A 46 -17.46 -0.58 5.71
N ILE A 47 -16.81 -1.22 4.73
CA ILE A 47 -16.13 -0.52 3.63
C ILE A 47 -16.89 -0.78 2.33
N ARG A 48 -17.27 0.28 1.61
CA ARG A 48 -17.80 0.18 0.26
C ARG A 48 -16.65 0.16 -0.74
N HIS A 49 -16.46 -0.98 -1.38
CA HIS A 49 -15.47 -1.11 -2.45
C HIS A 49 -15.92 -0.42 -3.74
N ARG A 50 -14.96 0.02 -4.56
CA ARG A 50 -15.21 0.54 -5.90
C ARG A 50 -15.65 -0.59 -6.82
N HIS A 51 -16.64 -0.33 -7.70
CA HIS A 51 -17.17 -1.33 -8.63
C HIS A 51 -16.63 -1.20 -10.06
N ASP A 52 -16.12 -0.02 -10.40
CA ASP A 52 -15.60 0.31 -11.72
C ASP A 52 -14.10 -0.05 -11.82
N LEU A 53 -13.74 -0.78 -12.89
CA LEU A 53 -12.37 -1.26 -13.13
C LEU A 53 -11.37 -0.11 -13.29
N GLY A 54 -11.78 0.99 -13.92
CA GLY A 54 -10.91 2.17 -14.07
C GLY A 54 -10.58 2.82 -12.72
N SER A 55 -11.56 2.92 -11.82
CA SER A 55 -11.34 3.44 -10.47
C SER A 55 -10.49 2.51 -9.63
N ILE A 56 -10.68 1.20 -9.74
CA ILE A 56 -9.84 0.18 -9.07
C ILE A 56 -8.39 0.30 -9.56
N PHE A 57 -8.20 0.41 -10.87
CA PHE A 57 -6.88 0.56 -11.48
C PHE A 57 -6.17 1.84 -11.01
N ARG A 58 -6.87 3.00 -11.08
CA ARG A 58 -6.32 4.28 -10.60
C ARG A 58 -5.96 4.24 -9.11
N GLN A 59 -6.81 3.62 -8.30
CA GLN A 59 -6.52 3.41 -6.88
C GLN A 59 -5.26 2.55 -6.70
N GLY A 60 -5.13 1.46 -7.46
CA GLY A 60 -3.93 0.62 -7.47
C GLY A 60 -2.67 1.44 -7.79
N ILE A 61 -2.72 2.32 -8.81
CA ILE A 61 -1.60 3.21 -9.15
C ILE A 61 -1.25 4.12 -7.97
N SER A 62 -2.24 4.77 -7.36
CA SER A 62 -2.02 5.66 -6.21
C SER A 62 -1.35 4.93 -5.06
N TYR A 63 -1.87 3.79 -4.66
CA TYR A 63 -1.30 2.99 -3.57
C TYR A 63 0.11 2.47 -3.89
N GLY A 64 0.35 2.00 -5.12
CA GLY A 64 1.67 1.55 -5.55
C GLY A 64 2.70 2.67 -5.51
N LEU A 65 2.34 3.86 -5.98
CA LEU A 65 3.20 5.04 -5.98
C LEU A 65 3.58 5.46 -4.54
N HIS A 66 2.59 5.58 -3.65
CA HIS A 66 2.82 5.99 -2.27
C HIS A 66 3.46 4.90 -1.41
N ASN A 67 3.31 3.62 -1.79
CA ASN A 67 4.07 2.54 -1.17
C ASN A 67 5.59 2.72 -1.36
N VAL A 68 6.04 3.26 -2.50
CA VAL A 68 7.46 3.61 -2.69
C VAL A 68 7.87 4.80 -1.84
N LEU A 69 6.97 5.76 -1.60
CA LEU A 69 7.23 6.87 -0.69
C LEU A 69 7.43 6.38 0.75
N ILE A 70 6.54 5.51 1.23
CA ILE A 70 6.70 4.85 2.54
C ILE A 70 8.04 4.09 2.59
N TYR A 71 8.34 3.29 1.57
CA TYR A 71 9.61 2.58 1.51
C TYR A 71 10.80 3.54 1.61
N LYS A 72 10.79 4.66 0.88
CA LYS A 72 11.84 5.68 0.97
C LYS A 72 11.97 6.25 2.38
N LYS A 73 10.84 6.56 3.05
CA LYS A 73 10.80 7.11 4.41
C LYS A 73 11.39 6.15 5.45
N TYR A 74 11.04 4.87 5.36
CA TYR A 74 11.41 3.86 6.36
C TYR A 74 12.68 3.07 6.01
N ARG A 75 13.20 3.20 4.79
CA ARG A 75 14.43 2.53 4.38
C ARG A 75 15.64 2.84 5.28
N PRO A 76 15.94 4.11 5.62
CA PRO A 76 17.02 4.43 6.56
C PRO A 76 16.73 3.98 7.99
N LEU A 77 15.49 3.68 8.31
CA LEU A 77 15.05 3.25 9.64
C LEU A 77 15.04 1.71 9.84
N GLY A 78 15.71 0.97 8.94
CA GLY A 78 15.90 -0.48 9.08
C GLY A 78 15.00 -1.33 8.17
N MET A 79 14.17 -0.73 7.30
CA MET A 79 13.37 -1.51 6.36
C MET A 79 14.27 -2.28 5.36
N PRO A 80 14.07 -3.59 5.14
CA PRO A 80 14.94 -4.40 4.29
C PRO A 80 14.94 -3.93 2.84
N ARG A 81 16.05 -4.17 2.14
CA ARG A 81 16.16 -3.85 0.70
C ARG A 81 15.26 -4.74 -0.12
N LEU A 82 14.49 -4.13 -1.01
CA LEU A 82 13.68 -4.84 -1.99
C LEU A 82 14.55 -5.19 -3.20
N GLY A 83 14.67 -6.49 -3.49
CA GLY A 83 15.46 -6.99 -4.63
C GLY A 83 14.67 -6.95 -5.93
N TRP A 84 15.39 -6.98 -7.07
CA TRP A 84 14.80 -7.04 -8.41
C TRP A 84 14.16 -8.39 -8.74
N THR A 85 14.74 -9.50 -8.25
CA THR A 85 14.26 -10.85 -8.55
C THR A 85 12.82 -11.09 -8.07
N PRO A 86 12.43 -10.72 -6.83
CA PRO A 86 11.03 -10.82 -6.42
C PRO A 86 10.10 -9.89 -7.21
N GLY A 87 10.59 -8.75 -7.66
CA GLY A 87 9.83 -7.82 -8.51
C GLY A 87 9.50 -8.46 -9.86
N ALA A 88 10.51 -8.95 -10.57
CA ALA A 88 10.36 -9.63 -11.86
C ALA A 88 9.46 -10.88 -11.75
N ALA A 89 9.63 -11.70 -10.71
CA ALA A 89 8.79 -12.87 -10.47
C ALA A 89 7.31 -12.50 -10.28
N ARG A 90 7.02 -11.38 -9.61
CA ARG A 90 5.64 -10.88 -9.45
C ARG A 90 5.03 -10.44 -10.79
N TRP A 91 5.81 -9.80 -11.66
CA TRP A 91 5.36 -9.45 -13.01
C TRP A 91 5.07 -10.69 -13.84
N LEU A 92 5.99 -11.65 -13.87
CA LEU A 92 5.79 -12.91 -14.59
C LEU A 92 4.54 -13.65 -14.09
N LYS A 93 4.36 -13.72 -12.77
CA LYS A 93 3.17 -14.33 -12.16
C LYS A 93 1.87 -13.63 -12.58
N LEU A 94 1.88 -12.30 -12.69
CA LEU A 94 0.70 -11.57 -13.19
C LEU A 94 0.42 -11.92 -14.63
N LEU A 95 1.43 -11.89 -15.51
CA LEU A 95 1.30 -12.22 -16.94
C LEU A 95 0.74 -13.64 -17.14
N LEU A 96 1.31 -14.62 -16.47
CA LEU A 96 0.88 -16.03 -16.57
C LEU A 96 -0.56 -16.24 -16.08
N LYS A 97 -0.99 -15.48 -15.05
CA LYS A 97 -2.36 -15.58 -14.51
C LYS A 97 -3.38 -14.71 -15.24
N THR A 98 -2.95 -13.84 -16.14
CA THR A 98 -3.83 -12.91 -16.86
C THR A 98 -5.01 -13.62 -17.56
N PRO A 99 -4.84 -14.68 -18.34
CA PRO A 99 -5.96 -15.33 -19.01
C PRO A 99 -7.03 -15.82 -18.03
N LEU A 100 -6.60 -16.45 -16.95
CA LEU A 100 -7.48 -16.97 -15.91
C LEU A 100 -8.20 -15.84 -15.14
N MET A 101 -7.49 -14.75 -14.85
CA MET A 101 -8.05 -13.62 -14.11
C MET A 101 -9.05 -12.82 -14.92
N LEU A 102 -8.89 -12.72 -16.23
CA LEU A 102 -9.80 -11.97 -17.09
C LEU A 102 -11.14 -12.68 -17.33
N TRP A 103 -11.23 -13.97 -17.03
CA TRP A 103 -12.44 -14.76 -17.22
C TRP A 103 -13.60 -14.35 -16.30
N THR A 104 -13.33 -13.95 -15.07
CA THR A 104 -14.36 -13.60 -14.08
C THR A 104 -14.38 -12.10 -13.76
N ARG A 105 -15.52 -11.59 -13.28
CA ARG A 105 -15.61 -10.17 -12.84
C ARG A 105 -14.64 -9.85 -11.71
N ASP A 106 -14.58 -10.72 -10.70
CA ASP A 106 -13.66 -10.55 -9.56
C ASP A 106 -12.20 -10.69 -9.99
N GLY A 107 -11.91 -11.60 -10.91
CA GLY A 107 -10.59 -11.76 -11.50
C GLY A 107 -10.13 -10.49 -12.21
N ARG A 108 -11.00 -9.86 -13.02
CA ARG A 108 -10.71 -8.59 -13.70
C ARG A 108 -10.43 -7.45 -12.71
N ALA A 109 -11.21 -7.35 -11.64
CA ALA A 109 -10.99 -6.34 -10.61
C ALA A 109 -9.64 -6.55 -9.90
N ARG A 110 -9.32 -7.78 -9.52
CA ARG A 110 -8.02 -8.14 -8.93
C ARG A 110 -6.85 -7.89 -9.90
N TRP A 111 -7.03 -8.21 -11.17
CA TRP A 111 -6.02 -7.95 -12.20
C TRP A 111 -5.79 -6.46 -12.38
N ALA A 112 -6.85 -5.67 -12.51
CA ALA A 112 -6.76 -4.20 -12.64
C ALA A 112 -6.03 -3.58 -11.43
N TRP A 113 -6.39 -4.00 -10.22
CA TRP A 113 -5.69 -3.58 -9.00
C TRP A 113 -4.21 -3.95 -9.03
N GLN A 114 -3.87 -5.22 -9.31
CA GLN A 114 -2.48 -5.69 -9.31
C GLN A 114 -1.63 -5.00 -10.38
N LEU A 115 -2.19 -4.80 -11.57
CA LEU A 115 -1.52 -4.07 -12.65
C LEU A 115 -1.30 -2.60 -12.26
N GLY A 116 -2.35 -1.95 -11.75
CA GLY A 116 -2.28 -0.58 -11.27
C GLY A 116 -1.21 -0.41 -10.18
N TRP A 117 -1.21 -1.30 -9.20
CA TRP A 117 -0.21 -1.31 -8.13
C TRP A 117 1.24 -1.37 -8.67
N ARG A 118 1.51 -2.27 -9.62
CA ARG A 118 2.86 -2.41 -10.19
C ARG A 118 3.27 -1.20 -10.99
N ILE A 119 2.37 -0.68 -11.84
CA ILE A 119 2.63 0.55 -12.59
C ILE A 119 2.85 1.73 -11.63
N GLY A 120 2.05 1.81 -10.57
CA GLY A 120 2.22 2.80 -9.52
C GLY A 120 3.60 2.74 -8.87
N ARG A 121 4.08 1.54 -8.54
CA ARG A 121 5.43 1.36 -7.99
C ARG A 121 6.52 1.81 -8.96
N LEU A 122 6.43 1.46 -10.25
CA LEU A 122 7.38 1.93 -11.25
C LEU A 122 7.40 3.47 -11.33
N LYS A 123 6.21 4.10 -11.39
CA LYS A 123 6.08 5.55 -11.33
C LYS A 123 6.69 6.14 -10.05
N GLY A 124 6.45 5.48 -8.92
CA GLY A 124 7.01 5.86 -7.62
C GLY A 124 8.54 5.77 -7.60
N CYS A 125 9.12 4.71 -8.16
CA CYS A 125 10.57 4.55 -8.27
C CYS A 125 11.20 5.73 -9.04
N CYS A 126 10.61 6.10 -10.18
CA CYS A 126 11.07 7.26 -10.96
C CYS A 126 10.87 8.58 -10.20
N LYS A 127 9.67 8.81 -9.64
CA LYS A 127 9.32 10.05 -8.94
C LYS A 127 10.18 10.28 -7.71
N TYR A 128 10.37 9.26 -6.89
CA TYR A 128 11.09 9.37 -5.62
C TYR A 128 12.57 8.99 -5.71
N ARG A 129 13.05 8.60 -6.89
CA ARG A 129 14.44 8.19 -7.16
C ARG A 129 14.92 7.10 -6.21
N VAL A 130 14.09 6.07 -6.02
CA VAL A 130 14.36 4.93 -5.13
C VAL A 130 14.00 3.64 -5.84
N LEU A 131 14.91 2.66 -5.80
CA LEU A 131 14.67 1.32 -6.34
C LEU A 131 13.84 0.50 -5.35
N ALA A 132 12.57 0.29 -5.68
CA ALA A 132 11.60 -0.51 -4.92
C ALA A 132 10.70 -1.32 -5.88
N PRO A 133 11.27 -2.22 -6.72
CA PRO A 133 10.55 -2.96 -7.76
C PRO A 133 9.49 -3.92 -7.22
#